data_798a1b66e83ab465972b832dfee407dd
#
_entry.id   798a1b66e83ab465972b832dfee407dd
#
_cell.length_a   1.000
_cell.length_b   1.000
_cell.length_c   1.000
_cell.angle_alpha   90.00
_cell.angle_beta   90.00
_cell.angle_gamma   90.00
#
_symmetry.space_group_name_H-M   'P 1'
#
loop_
_entity.id
_entity.type
_entity.pdbx_description
1 polymer ?
#
loop_
_entity_poly.entity_id
_entity_poly.type
_entity_poly.pdbx_seq_one_letter_code
_entity_poly.pdbx_strand_id
1 'polypeptide(L)'
;MRFVLYLLLTSLLLVACGDKLSVEQQIITTLRVMEEAAENGEHFEFIGYVSDSFKGQNGSMDRREFHRFMIYQINEKRRLQAQFFPIHVQESGPDSASANFRILVTGGAGLLPESGRVFDVETHWLSDGSDWMLEMANWETVQLPDVPVR
;
A
#
# COMPACT_ATOMS: atom_id res chain seq x y z
N MET A 1 52.37 17.23 8.62
CA MET A 1 51.69 16.53 7.52
C MET A 1 51.16 15.14 7.89
N ARG A 2 51.83 14.36 8.69
CA ARG A 2 51.39 13.01 9.08
C ARG A 2 50.13 13.01 9.99
N PHE A 3 49.97 14.01 10.84
CA PHE A 3 48.80 14.16 11.73
C PHE A 3 47.51 14.56 10.99
N VAL A 4 47.59 15.33 9.92
CA VAL A 4 46.44 15.76 9.12
C VAL A 4 45.90 14.58 8.31
N LEU A 5 46.77 13.66 7.89
CA LEU A 5 46.35 12.46 7.15
C LEU A 5 45.57 11.48 8.03
N TYR A 6 45.92 11.34 9.32
CA TYR A 6 45.15 10.51 10.27
C TYR A 6 43.81 11.11 10.64
N LEU A 7 43.70 12.45 10.68
CA LEU A 7 42.41 13.11 10.96
C LEU A 7 41.41 12.98 9.79
N LEU A 8 41.90 12.93 8.55
CA LEU A 8 41.09 12.70 7.35
C LEU A 8 40.64 11.24 7.22
N LEU A 9 41.42 10.29 7.71
CA LEU A 9 41.10 8.87 7.64
C LEU A 9 40.02 8.45 8.68
N THR A 10 39.97 9.15 9.83
CA THR A 10 38.97 8.88 10.89
C THR A 10 37.59 9.46 10.57
N SER A 11 37.48 10.44 9.68
CA SER A 11 36.17 11.01 9.29
C SER A 11 35.42 10.18 8.26
N LEU A 12 36.06 9.15 7.65
CA LEU A 12 35.44 8.32 6.60
C LEU A 12 34.69 7.09 7.15
N LEU A 13 34.74 6.85 8.46
CA LEU A 13 34.12 5.67 9.09
C LEU A 13 32.72 5.92 9.67
N LEU A 14 32.13 7.11 9.47
CA LEU A 14 30.81 7.47 10.01
C LEU A 14 29.63 7.33 9.02
N VAL A 15 29.85 6.72 7.87
CA VAL A 15 28.78 6.53 6.88
C VAL A 15 28.58 5.06 6.61
N ALA A 16 27.78 4.37 7.39
CA ALA A 16 27.00 3.20 7.00
C ALA A 16 26.27 2.55 8.18
N CYS A 17 25.32 3.24 8.77
CA CYS A 17 24.15 2.57 9.34
C CYS A 17 22.95 3.08 8.58
N GLY A 18 22.65 2.49 7.45
CA GLY A 18 21.31 2.53 6.88
C GLY A 18 20.44 1.70 7.81
N ASP A 19 19.68 2.37 8.69
CA ASP A 19 18.69 1.69 9.53
C ASP A 19 17.77 0.91 8.59
N LYS A 20 17.67 -0.41 8.78
CA LYS A 20 16.64 -1.20 8.09
C LYS A 20 15.29 -0.59 8.44
N LEU A 21 14.50 -0.30 7.41
CA LEU A 21 13.13 0.14 7.59
C LEU A 21 12.39 -0.86 8.51
N SER A 22 11.60 -0.35 9.44
CA SER A 22 10.71 -1.21 10.24
C SER A 22 9.70 -1.92 9.34
N VAL A 23 9.14 -3.02 9.80
CA VAL A 23 8.07 -3.75 9.08
C VAL A 23 6.92 -2.79 8.73
N GLU A 24 6.52 -1.95 9.67
CA GLU A 24 5.51 -0.92 9.44
C GLU A 24 5.87 0.00 8.29
N GLN A 25 7.09 0.55 8.27
CA GLN A 25 7.55 1.43 7.20
C GLN A 25 7.60 0.72 5.85
N GLN A 26 8.02 -0.55 5.81
CA GLN A 26 8.07 -1.34 4.58
C GLN A 26 6.66 -1.58 4.01
N ILE A 27 5.70 -1.99 4.83
CA ILE A 27 4.30 -2.21 4.41
C ILE A 27 3.66 -0.91 3.96
N ILE A 28 3.82 0.19 4.70
CA ILE A 28 3.30 1.50 4.30
C ILE A 28 3.90 1.95 2.97
N THR A 29 5.20 1.74 2.77
CA THR A 29 5.87 2.06 1.51
C THR A 29 5.29 1.23 0.36
N THR A 30 5.11 -0.08 0.55
CA THR A 30 4.51 -0.97 -0.46
C THR A 30 3.09 -0.53 -0.80
N LEU A 31 2.27 -0.20 0.19
CA LEU A 31 0.91 0.32 -0.03
C LEU A 31 0.92 1.62 -0.86
N ARG A 32 1.88 2.52 -0.61
CA ARG A 32 2.02 3.76 -1.40
C ARG A 32 2.42 3.51 -2.85
N VAL A 33 3.32 2.56 -3.08
CA VAL A 33 3.69 2.16 -4.46
C VAL A 33 2.48 1.53 -5.17
N MET A 34 1.73 0.69 -4.49
CA MET A 34 0.48 0.12 -5.05
C MET A 34 -0.57 1.19 -5.35
N GLU A 35 -0.71 2.21 -4.48
CA GLU A 35 -1.58 3.39 -4.70
C GLU A 35 -1.18 4.10 -5.99
N GLU A 36 0.09 4.48 -6.12
CA GLU A 36 0.63 5.16 -7.28
C GLU A 36 0.44 4.37 -8.57
N ALA A 37 0.72 3.06 -8.54
CA ALA A 37 0.49 2.17 -9.67
C ALA A 37 -0.99 2.12 -10.08
N ALA A 38 -1.92 2.06 -9.13
CA ALA A 38 -3.34 2.08 -9.40
C ALA A 38 -3.81 3.43 -10.00
N GLU A 39 -3.32 4.56 -9.48
CA GLU A 39 -3.64 5.90 -9.97
C GLU A 39 -3.11 6.15 -11.39
N ASN A 40 -1.93 5.59 -11.71
CA ASN A 40 -1.29 5.68 -13.02
C ASN A 40 -1.86 4.67 -14.04
N GLY A 41 -2.71 3.73 -13.61
CA GLY A 41 -3.24 2.68 -14.46
C GLY A 41 -2.29 1.51 -14.70
N GLU A 42 -1.23 1.40 -13.90
CA GLU A 42 -0.17 0.39 -14.00
C GLU A 42 -0.56 -0.90 -13.29
N HIS A 43 -1.63 -1.53 -13.75
CA HIS A 43 -2.25 -2.69 -13.09
C HIS A 43 -1.32 -3.91 -12.99
N PHE A 44 -0.31 -4.05 -13.86
CA PHE A 44 0.68 -5.12 -13.77
C PHE A 44 1.68 -4.84 -12.64
N GLU A 45 2.06 -3.60 -12.42
CA GLU A 45 2.90 -3.22 -11.29
C GLU A 45 2.15 -3.42 -9.99
N PHE A 46 0.90 -2.93 -9.91
CA PHE A 46 0.04 -3.16 -8.75
C PHE A 46 -0.05 -4.64 -8.36
N ILE A 47 -0.35 -5.53 -9.32
CA ILE A 47 -0.51 -6.96 -9.04
C ILE A 47 0.81 -7.65 -8.72
N GLY A 48 1.94 -7.04 -9.05
CA GLY A 48 3.27 -7.52 -8.68
C GLY A 48 3.52 -7.64 -7.18
N TYR A 49 2.80 -6.84 -6.38
CA TYR A 49 2.86 -6.88 -4.91
C TYR A 49 1.84 -7.84 -4.28
N VAL A 50 1.08 -8.57 -5.08
CA VAL A 50 0.06 -9.51 -4.62
C VAL A 50 0.56 -10.93 -4.78
N SER A 51 0.52 -11.71 -3.69
CA SER A 51 0.96 -13.10 -3.66
C SER A 51 0.19 -13.98 -4.64
N ASP A 52 0.84 -15.03 -5.15
CA ASP A 52 0.17 -16.03 -6.01
C ASP A 52 -0.92 -16.80 -5.26
N SER A 53 -0.78 -16.95 -3.94
CA SER A 53 -1.77 -17.58 -3.05
C SER A 53 -2.85 -16.64 -2.53
N PHE A 54 -2.86 -15.38 -2.98
CA PHE A 54 -3.77 -14.33 -2.50
C PHE A 54 -5.24 -14.78 -2.41
N LYS A 55 -5.88 -14.35 -1.31
CA LYS A 55 -7.32 -14.50 -1.06
C LYS A 55 -7.94 -13.15 -0.67
N GLY A 56 -8.91 -12.72 -1.46
CA GLY A 56 -9.72 -11.54 -1.18
C GLY A 56 -11.12 -11.89 -0.71
N GLN A 57 -11.78 -10.94 -0.01
CA GLN A 57 -13.17 -11.01 0.38
C GLN A 57 -13.55 -12.35 1.04
N ASN A 58 -12.84 -12.66 2.13
CA ASN A 58 -13.02 -13.91 2.90
C ASN A 58 -12.85 -15.20 2.06
N GLY A 59 -11.93 -15.15 1.08
CA GLY A 59 -11.58 -16.28 0.24
C GLY A 59 -12.46 -16.47 -1.00
N SER A 60 -13.44 -15.59 -1.23
CA SER A 60 -14.30 -15.64 -2.42
C SER A 60 -13.63 -15.14 -3.70
N MET A 61 -12.43 -14.55 -3.60
CA MET A 61 -11.69 -13.95 -4.70
C MET A 61 -10.24 -14.41 -4.69
N ASP A 62 -9.77 -14.98 -5.78
CA ASP A 62 -8.35 -15.32 -5.98
C ASP A 62 -7.56 -14.14 -6.58
N ARG A 63 -6.21 -14.31 -6.71
CA ARG A 63 -5.33 -13.29 -7.30
C ARG A 63 -5.75 -12.86 -8.69
N ARG A 64 -6.18 -13.78 -9.54
CA ARG A 64 -6.58 -13.49 -10.93
C ARG A 64 -7.91 -12.74 -10.97
N GLU A 65 -8.85 -13.08 -10.10
CA GLU A 65 -10.12 -12.38 -9.96
C GLU A 65 -9.92 -10.98 -9.39
N PHE A 66 -9.03 -10.84 -8.41
CA PHE A 66 -8.63 -9.56 -7.86
C PHE A 66 -7.98 -8.67 -8.93
N HIS A 67 -7.07 -9.22 -9.74
CA HIS A 67 -6.46 -8.47 -10.85
C HIS A 67 -7.52 -7.96 -11.85
N ARG A 68 -8.46 -8.81 -12.25
CA ARG A 68 -9.57 -8.38 -13.13
C ARG A 68 -10.44 -7.30 -12.49
N PHE A 69 -10.74 -7.45 -11.21
CA PHE A 69 -11.46 -6.44 -10.44
C PHE A 69 -10.73 -5.10 -10.45
N MET A 70 -9.43 -5.09 -10.19
CA MET A 70 -8.61 -3.87 -10.21
C MET A 70 -8.56 -3.22 -11.59
N ILE A 71 -8.36 -4.01 -12.66
CA ILE A 71 -8.41 -3.50 -14.04
C ILE A 71 -9.76 -2.82 -14.32
N TYR A 72 -10.87 -3.44 -13.91
CA TYR A 72 -12.20 -2.84 -14.07
C TYR A 72 -12.32 -1.52 -13.32
N GLN A 73 -11.91 -1.47 -12.05
CA GLN A 73 -11.98 -0.26 -11.24
C GLN A 73 -11.12 0.88 -11.81
N ILE A 74 -9.90 0.56 -12.24
CA ILE A 74 -8.96 1.54 -12.83
C ILE A 74 -9.51 2.09 -14.15
N ASN A 75 -10.06 1.24 -15.01
CA ASN A 75 -10.56 1.65 -16.33
C ASN A 75 -11.90 2.41 -16.24
N GLU A 76 -12.78 2.03 -15.32
CA GLU A 76 -14.08 2.68 -15.16
C GLU A 76 -13.96 4.07 -14.56
N LYS A 77 -13.02 4.24 -13.64
CA LYS A 77 -12.78 5.51 -12.96
C LYS A 77 -11.74 6.34 -13.72
N ARG A 78 -12.20 7.22 -14.59
CA ARG A 78 -11.32 8.23 -15.19
C ARG A 78 -10.65 9.02 -14.06
N ARG A 79 -9.30 9.01 -14.00
CA ARG A 79 -8.51 9.61 -12.92
C ARG A 79 -8.90 9.07 -11.54
N LEU A 80 -8.66 7.79 -11.35
CA LEU A 80 -8.73 7.18 -10.03
C LEU A 80 -7.72 7.88 -9.13
N GLN A 81 -8.17 8.31 -7.96
CA GLN A 81 -7.31 8.80 -6.88
C GLN A 81 -7.66 8.06 -5.60
N ALA A 82 -6.68 7.76 -4.83
CA ALA A 82 -6.83 7.09 -3.55
C ALA A 82 -6.18 7.93 -2.44
N GLN A 83 -6.81 7.98 -1.30
CA GLN A 83 -6.27 8.66 -0.12
C GLN A 83 -6.37 7.73 1.08
N PHE A 84 -5.23 7.33 1.61
CA PHE A 84 -5.17 6.58 2.86
C PHE A 84 -5.35 7.49 4.07
N PHE A 85 -6.20 7.05 4.99
CA PHE A 85 -6.20 7.50 6.38
C PHE A 85 -5.13 6.72 7.17
N PRO A 86 -4.87 7.05 8.45
CA PRO A 86 -3.80 6.42 9.20
C PRO A 86 -3.80 4.89 9.04
N ILE A 87 -2.66 4.35 8.63
CA ILE A 87 -2.45 2.92 8.44
C ILE A 87 -1.89 2.39 9.75
N HIS A 88 -2.55 1.39 10.32
CA HIS A 88 -2.12 0.69 11.53
C HIS A 88 -1.56 -0.67 11.15
N VAL A 89 -0.27 -0.86 11.32
CA VAL A 89 0.43 -2.11 11.05
C VAL A 89 0.70 -2.83 12.37
N GLN A 90 0.45 -4.13 12.38
CA GLN A 90 0.73 -5.02 13.50
C GLN A 90 1.50 -6.23 13.01
N GLU A 91 2.69 -6.43 13.53
CA GLU A 91 3.48 -7.63 13.28
C GLU A 91 2.83 -8.83 13.97
N SER A 92 2.63 -9.92 13.22
CA SER A 92 2.03 -11.17 13.71
C SER A 92 3.07 -12.27 13.86
N GLY A 93 4.27 -12.06 13.36
CA GLY A 93 5.41 -12.97 13.39
C GLY A 93 6.61 -12.36 12.67
N PRO A 94 7.74 -13.08 12.56
CA PRO A 94 8.97 -12.57 11.94
C PRO A 94 8.78 -12.21 10.46
N ASP A 95 7.90 -12.94 9.77
CA ASP A 95 7.65 -12.78 8.32
C ASP A 95 6.17 -12.55 8.02
N SER A 96 5.39 -12.11 9.00
CA SER A 96 3.96 -11.87 8.85
C SER A 96 3.49 -10.63 9.59
N ALA A 97 2.61 -9.86 8.96
CA ALA A 97 2.01 -8.68 9.52
C ALA A 97 0.59 -8.46 8.99
N SER A 98 -0.20 -7.69 9.72
CA SER A 98 -1.49 -7.18 9.27
C SER A 98 -1.46 -5.66 9.19
N ALA A 99 -2.26 -5.10 8.28
CA ALA A 99 -2.46 -3.66 8.23
C ALA A 99 -3.95 -3.35 8.08
N ASN A 100 -4.43 -2.41 8.89
CA ASN A 100 -5.80 -1.93 8.89
C ASN A 100 -5.81 -0.43 8.60
N PHE A 101 -6.67 0.00 7.69
CA PHE A 101 -6.78 1.39 7.31
C PHE A 101 -8.12 1.69 6.65
N ARG A 102 -8.45 2.97 6.56
CA ARG A 102 -9.47 3.48 5.65
C ARG A 102 -8.84 4.01 4.38
N ILE A 103 -9.56 3.86 3.29
CA ILE A 103 -9.18 4.45 2.01
C ILE A 103 -10.38 5.15 1.38
N LEU A 104 -10.18 6.41 0.99
CA LEU A 104 -11.12 7.14 0.14
C LEU A 104 -10.68 6.95 -1.31
N VAL A 105 -11.53 6.35 -2.11
CA VAL A 105 -11.31 6.20 -3.55
C VAL A 105 -12.24 7.15 -4.29
N THR A 106 -11.68 8.02 -5.10
CA THR A 106 -12.43 8.99 -5.91
C THR A 106 -12.13 8.77 -7.38
N GLY A 107 -13.03 9.24 -8.23
CA GLY A 107 -12.86 9.21 -9.68
C GLY A 107 -13.73 10.26 -10.35
N GLY A 108 -13.33 10.71 -11.55
CA GLY A 108 -14.06 11.70 -12.34
C GLY A 108 -13.21 12.22 -13.48
N ALA A 109 -13.85 12.86 -14.46
CA ALA A 109 -13.19 13.44 -15.62
C ALA A 109 -12.73 14.89 -15.39
N GLY A 110 -13.24 15.56 -14.36
CA GLY A 110 -12.99 16.96 -14.06
C GLY A 110 -11.96 17.22 -12.95
N LEU A 111 -11.85 18.48 -12.55
CA LEU A 111 -11.01 18.90 -11.43
C LEU A 111 -11.61 18.51 -10.06
N LEU A 112 -12.93 18.30 -10.02
CA LEU A 112 -13.64 17.84 -8.84
C LEU A 112 -14.01 16.37 -9.01
N PRO A 113 -13.91 15.54 -7.95
CA PRO A 113 -14.36 14.15 -7.99
C PRO A 113 -15.87 14.08 -8.27
N GLU A 114 -16.26 13.25 -9.25
CA GLU A 114 -17.67 12.98 -9.55
C GLU A 114 -18.26 11.89 -8.68
N SER A 115 -17.39 11.06 -8.10
CA SER A 115 -17.75 9.98 -7.19
C SER A 115 -16.67 9.74 -6.16
N GLY A 116 -17.06 9.34 -4.96
CA GLY A 116 -16.14 8.94 -3.91
C GLY A 116 -16.76 7.87 -3.04
N ARG A 117 -15.95 6.91 -2.61
CA ARG A 117 -16.34 5.87 -1.64
C ARG A 117 -15.23 5.69 -0.62
N VAL A 118 -15.63 5.51 0.62
CA VAL A 118 -14.73 5.17 1.71
C VAL A 118 -14.87 3.68 1.99
N PHE A 119 -13.71 3.02 2.15
CA PHE A 119 -13.66 1.61 2.50
C PHE A 119 -12.86 1.46 3.80
N ASP A 120 -13.33 0.60 4.69
CA ASP A 120 -12.51 0.00 5.73
C ASP A 120 -11.82 -1.21 5.14
N VAL A 121 -10.50 -1.29 5.29
CA VAL A 121 -9.68 -2.33 4.65
C VAL A 121 -8.83 -3.03 5.70
N GLU A 122 -8.85 -4.35 5.66
CA GLU A 122 -7.98 -5.24 6.42
C GLU A 122 -7.11 -6.04 5.46
N THR A 123 -5.80 -6.09 5.73
CA THR A 123 -4.84 -6.79 4.88
C THR A 123 -3.91 -7.66 5.71
N HIS A 124 -3.47 -8.79 5.13
CA HIS A 124 -2.40 -9.62 5.67
C HIS A 124 -1.26 -9.71 4.67
N TRP A 125 -0.07 -9.67 5.20
CA TRP A 125 1.19 -9.59 4.46
C TRP A 125 2.12 -10.70 4.90
N LEU A 126 2.81 -11.30 3.93
CA LEU A 126 3.89 -12.24 4.17
C LEU A 126 5.17 -11.74 3.49
N SER A 127 6.30 -11.94 4.16
CA SER A 127 7.62 -11.65 3.60
C SER A 127 8.33 -12.96 3.27
N ASP A 128 9.01 -12.98 2.14
CA ASP A 128 9.95 -14.06 1.77
C ASP A 128 11.38 -13.77 2.23
N GLY A 129 11.57 -12.70 3.02
CA GLY A 129 12.85 -12.20 3.50
C GLY A 129 13.41 -11.03 2.68
N SER A 130 12.85 -10.74 1.51
CA SER A 130 13.20 -9.58 0.68
C SER A 130 12.06 -8.57 0.60
N ASP A 131 10.89 -9.02 0.22
CA ASP A 131 9.73 -8.18 -0.09
C ASP A 131 8.50 -8.61 0.71
N TRP A 132 7.63 -7.64 0.98
CA TRP A 132 6.33 -7.89 1.58
C TRP A 132 5.27 -8.05 0.48
N MET A 133 4.60 -9.21 0.47
CA MET A 133 3.56 -9.56 -0.48
C MET A 133 2.20 -9.57 0.20
N LEU A 134 1.21 -8.98 -0.47
CA LEU A 134 -0.17 -8.99 -0.03
C LEU A 134 -0.77 -10.39 -0.18
N GLU A 135 -1.06 -11.06 0.94
CA GLU A 135 -1.59 -12.42 1.00
C GLU A 135 -3.11 -12.44 1.12
N MET A 136 -3.69 -11.48 1.82
CA MET A 136 -5.13 -11.37 1.99
C MET A 136 -5.56 -9.90 2.03
N ALA A 137 -6.73 -9.62 1.46
CA ALA A 137 -7.39 -8.33 1.60
C ALA A 137 -8.90 -8.49 1.72
N ASN A 138 -9.47 -7.85 2.73
CA ASN A 138 -10.91 -7.68 2.89
C ASN A 138 -11.23 -6.20 2.93
N TRP A 139 -12.35 -5.80 2.34
CA TRP A 139 -12.79 -4.41 2.36
C TRP A 139 -14.31 -4.33 2.42
N GLU A 140 -14.78 -3.34 3.15
CA GLU A 140 -16.19 -3.02 3.31
C GLU A 140 -16.44 -1.54 3.03
N THR A 141 -17.54 -1.22 2.35
CA THR A 141 -17.91 0.18 2.12
C THR A 141 -18.41 0.80 3.43
N VAL A 142 -17.82 1.92 3.83
CA VAL A 142 -18.29 2.71 4.96
C VAL A 142 -19.52 3.50 4.50
N GLN A 143 -20.68 3.26 5.11
CA GLN A 143 -21.83 4.13 4.92
C GLN A 143 -21.64 5.39 5.74
N LEU A 144 -21.45 6.51 5.04
CA LEU A 144 -21.45 7.81 5.73
C LEU A 144 -22.90 8.11 6.17
N PRO A 145 -23.10 8.57 7.39
CA PRO A 145 -24.44 8.99 7.82
C PRO A 145 -24.94 10.11 6.90
N ASP A 146 -26.19 10.01 6.48
CA ASP A 146 -26.83 11.05 5.69
C ASP A 146 -26.71 12.39 6.42
N VAL A 147 -25.90 13.29 5.86
CA VAL A 147 -25.84 14.68 6.37
C VAL A 147 -27.08 15.38 5.81
N PRO A 148 -28.03 15.76 6.64
CA PRO A 148 -29.19 16.51 6.16
C PRO A 148 -28.69 17.83 5.58
N VAL A 149 -28.87 17.98 4.27
CA VAL A 149 -28.65 19.26 3.58
C VAL A 149 -29.69 20.25 4.12
N ARG A 150 -29.25 21.24 4.88
CA ARG A 150 -30.07 22.36 5.32
C ARG A 150 -30.10 23.45 4.27
#